data_7f83fafb297517f5309a815721613da1
#
_entry.id   7f83fafb297517f5309a815721613da1
#
_cell.length_a   1.000
_cell.length_b   1.000
_cell.length_c   1.000
_cell.angle_alpha   90.00
_cell.angle_beta   90.00
_cell.angle_gamma   90.00
#
_symmetry.space_group_name_H-M   'P 1'
#
loop_
_entity.id
_entity.type
_entity.pdbx_description
1 polymer ?
#
loop_
_entity_poly.entity_id
_entity_poly.type
_entity_poly.pdbx_seq_one_letter_code
_entity_poly.pdbx_strand_id
1 'polypeptide(L)'
;DPPDTGDYYLLHIGGTRENGSHKGFGLALMNEIICNELSGYGPGPVNGTPGGHFFQAYDIEAFTDREKFLDDMDDLLKVIVDVPPARGFDRVLYAGLMEDEDEKKRLEEGIPYHREVIEWFESYCSEAGIACDLR
;
A
#
# COMPACT_ATOMS: atom_id res chain seq x y z
N ASP A 1 4.51 25.58 8.96
CA ASP A 1 5.01 24.54 9.87
C ASP A 1 3.89 24.21 10.86
N PRO A 2 3.61 22.94 11.13
CA PRO A 2 2.66 22.57 12.18
C PRO A 2 3.14 23.13 13.52
N PRO A 3 2.25 23.52 14.42
CA PRO A 3 2.64 23.99 15.73
C PRO A 3 3.41 22.89 16.46
N ASP A 4 4.48 23.27 17.14
CA ASP A 4 5.35 22.37 17.94
C ASP A 4 4.63 21.92 19.22
N THR A 5 3.47 21.30 19.05
CA THR A 5 2.61 20.81 20.15
C THR A 5 2.74 19.31 20.35
N GLY A 6 3.55 18.63 19.54
CA GLY A 6 3.60 17.16 19.51
C GLY A 6 2.37 16.51 18.84
N ASP A 7 1.40 17.30 18.40
CA ASP A 7 0.23 16.82 17.70
C ASP A 7 0.55 16.60 16.21
N TYR A 8 0.16 15.47 15.69
CA TYR A 8 0.33 15.12 14.27
C TYR A 8 -0.99 15.35 13.53
N TYR A 9 -0.94 16.12 12.45
CA TYR A 9 -2.06 16.33 11.57
C TYR A 9 -1.78 15.67 10.22
N LEU A 10 -2.59 14.69 9.84
CA LEU A 10 -2.51 14.08 8.53
C LEU A 10 -3.23 14.96 7.51
N LEU A 11 -2.53 15.32 6.44
CA LEU A 11 -3.14 15.98 5.30
C LEU A 11 -3.86 14.94 4.44
N HIS A 12 -5.15 15.17 4.24
CA HIS A 12 -5.94 14.34 3.34
C HIS A 12 -5.52 14.56 1.88
N ILE A 13 -5.89 13.62 1.01
CA ILE A 13 -5.70 13.75 -0.44
C ILE A 13 -6.30 15.09 -0.90
N GLY A 14 -5.51 15.87 -1.66
CA GLY A 14 -5.86 17.22 -2.05
C GLY A 14 -5.28 18.32 -1.16
N GLY A 15 -4.85 18.01 0.06
CA GLY A 15 -4.14 18.94 0.98
C GLY A 15 -4.94 20.19 1.37
N THR A 16 -5.31 21.03 0.42
CA THR A 16 -6.08 22.27 0.64
C THR A 16 -7.52 22.15 0.12
N ARG A 17 -8.38 23.07 0.56
CA ARG A 17 -9.77 23.12 0.09
C ARG A 17 -9.85 23.36 -1.43
N GLU A 18 -8.99 24.20 -1.95
CA GLU A 18 -8.90 24.54 -3.38
C GLU A 18 -8.52 23.30 -4.21
N ASN A 19 -7.69 22.43 -3.66
CA ASN A 19 -7.26 21.18 -4.28
C ASN A 19 -8.17 19.99 -3.95
N GLY A 20 -9.32 20.22 -3.33
CA GLY A 20 -10.33 19.18 -3.09
C GLY A 20 -10.10 18.34 -1.83
N SER A 21 -9.45 18.88 -0.78
CA SER A 21 -9.20 18.17 0.49
C SER A 21 -10.47 17.60 1.14
N HIS A 22 -11.64 18.22 0.91
CA HIS A 22 -12.92 17.70 1.40
C HIS A 22 -13.28 16.33 0.79
N LYS A 23 -12.84 16.04 -0.45
CA LYS A 23 -13.02 14.72 -1.08
C LYS A 23 -12.07 13.69 -0.45
N GLY A 24 -10.81 14.08 -0.20
CA GLY A 24 -9.84 13.26 0.51
C GLY A 24 -10.29 12.97 1.95
N PHE A 25 -10.88 13.95 2.63
CA PHE A 25 -11.49 13.73 3.94
C PHE A 25 -12.65 12.71 3.88
N GLY A 26 -13.50 12.79 2.85
CA GLY A 26 -14.58 11.82 2.63
C GLY A 26 -14.04 10.39 2.47
N LEU A 27 -12.95 10.20 1.72
CA LEU A 27 -12.27 8.90 1.59
C LEU A 27 -11.69 8.43 2.93
N ALA A 28 -11.04 9.32 3.69
CA ALA A 28 -10.51 9.00 5.01
C ALA A 28 -11.63 8.59 5.99
N LEU A 29 -12.76 9.30 5.96
CA LEU A 29 -13.94 8.95 6.78
C LEU A 29 -14.54 7.61 6.36
N MET A 30 -14.58 7.30 5.07
CA MET A 30 -15.02 5.98 4.60
C MET A 30 -14.10 4.88 5.14
N ASN A 31 -12.78 5.07 5.06
CA ASN A 31 -11.82 4.12 5.62
C ASN A 31 -12.00 3.95 7.14
N GLU A 32 -12.22 5.03 7.88
CA GLU A 32 -12.51 4.96 9.32
C GLU A 32 -13.73 4.07 9.59
N ILE A 33 -14.82 4.30 8.88
CA ILE A 33 -16.07 3.54 9.06
C ILE A 33 -15.85 2.04 8.76
N ILE A 34 -15.22 1.71 7.63
CA ILE A 34 -15.09 0.29 7.23
C ILE A 34 -13.99 -0.43 8.01
N CYS A 35 -12.93 0.24 8.43
CA CYS A 35 -11.82 -0.38 9.16
C CYS A 35 -12.06 -0.41 10.68
N ASN A 36 -12.63 0.62 11.26
CA ASN A 36 -12.76 0.75 12.72
C ASN A 36 -14.19 0.49 13.21
N GLU A 37 -15.19 1.19 12.66
CA GLU A 37 -16.56 1.05 13.15
C GLU A 37 -17.14 -0.34 12.83
N LEU A 38 -17.01 -0.81 11.59
CA LEU A 38 -17.53 -2.12 11.18
C LEU A 38 -16.76 -3.29 11.79
N SER A 39 -15.49 -3.10 12.18
CA SER A 39 -14.71 -4.12 12.88
C SER A 39 -15.00 -4.19 14.39
N GLY A 40 -15.76 -3.22 14.93
CA GLY A 40 -16.08 -3.12 16.34
C GLY A 40 -15.00 -2.47 17.22
N TYR A 41 -13.94 -1.92 16.63
CA TYR A 41 -12.93 -1.17 17.36
C TYR A 41 -13.44 0.19 17.86
N GLY A 42 -14.46 0.74 17.19
CA GLY A 42 -14.97 2.09 17.44
C GLY A 42 -14.02 3.18 16.90
N PRO A 43 -14.42 4.46 17.01
CA PRO A 43 -13.72 5.57 16.35
C PRO A 43 -12.30 5.75 16.88
N GLY A 44 -11.31 5.53 16.02
CA GLY A 44 -9.89 5.63 16.35
C GLY A 44 -9.48 6.98 16.95
N PRO A 45 -9.97 8.12 16.42
CA PRO A 45 -9.69 9.44 17.00
C PRO A 45 -10.22 9.65 18.42
N VAL A 46 -11.24 8.89 18.82
CA VAL A 46 -11.84 8.98 20.18
C VAL A 46 -11.19 7.98 21.13
N ASN A 47 -11.00 6.76 20.67
CA ASN A 47 -10.56 5.65 21.51
C ASN A 47 -9.04 5.47 21.59
N GLY A 48 -8.28 6.13 20.69
CA GLY A 48 -6.84 5.96 20.59
C GLY A 48 -6.40 4.52 20.26
N THR A 49 -7.30 3.71 19.70
CA THR A 49 -7.04 2.33 19.33
C THR A 49 -6.24 2.23 18.03
N PRO A 50 -5.29 1.29 17.89
CA PRO A 50 -4.73 0.94 16.59
C PRO A 50 -5.86 0.43 15.70
N GLY A 51 -6.06 1.02 14.53
CA GLY A 51 -7.18 0.71 13.64
C GLY A 51 -7.28 -0.75 13.23
N GLY A 52 -8.48 -1.13 12.80
CA GLY A 52 -8.76 -2.40 12.16
C GLY A 52 -8.32 -2.40 10.69
N HIS A 53 -8.45 -3.56 10.05
CA HIS A 53 -8.24 -3.74 8.63
C HIS A 53 -9.55 -4.18 7.97
N PHE A 54 -9.73 -3.75 6.73
CA PHE A 54 -10.84 -4.20 5.90
C PHE A 54 -10.29 -4.91 4.66
N PHE A 55 -10.75 -6.14 4.44
CA PHE A 55 -10.40 -6.95 3.28
C PHE A 55 -11.68 -7.27 2.50
N GLN A 56 -11.60 -7.14 1.19
CA GLN A 56 -12.74 -7.37 0.30
C GLN A 56 -12.26 -8.09 -0.97
N ALA A 57 -13.00 -9.11 -1.38
CA ALA A 57 -12.81 -9.80 -2.63
C ALA A 57 -14.13 -9.81 -3.41
N TYR A 58 -14.04 -9.58 -4.71
CA TYR A 58 -15.17 -9.65 -5.63
C TYR A 58 -15.02 -10.85 -6.55
N ASP A 59 -16.09 -11.59 -6.71
CA ASP A 59 -16.21 -12.55 -7.82
C ASP A 59 -16.49 -11.78 -9.10
N ILE A 60 -15.54 -11.78 -10.02
CA ILE A 60 -15.64 -11.03 -11.28
C ILE A 60 -16.84 -11.52 -12.10
N GLU A 61 -17.06 -12.84 -12.15
CA GLU A 61 -18.13 -13.45 -12.95
C GLU A 61 -19.53 -13.09 -12.47
N ALA A 62 -19.66 -12.62 -11.20
CA ALA A 62 -20.92 -12.06 -10.72
C ALA A 62 -21.30 -10.70 -11.35
N PHE A 63 -20.36 -10.02 -12.00
CA PHE A 63 -20.55 -8.67 -12.55
C PHE A 63 -20.38 -8.62 -14.07
N THR A 64 -19.38 -9.34 -14.62
CA THR A 64 -19.04 -9.31 -16.02
C THR A 64 -18.32 -10.59 -16.42
N ASP A 65 -18.17 -10.82 -17.74
CA ASP A 65 -17.32 -11.90 -18.25
C ASP A 65 -15.86 -11.73 -17.81
N ARG A 66 -15.26 -12.81 -17.33
CA ARG A 66 -13.92 -12.79 -16.76
C ARG A 66 -12.85 -12.44 -17.79
N GLU A 67 -12.90 -13.05 -18.98
CA GLU A 67 -11.89 -12.81 -20.02
C GLU A 67 -11.97 -11.36 -20.51
N LYS A 68 -13.19 -10.88 -20.75
CA LYS A 68 -13.41 -9.48 -21.10
C LYS A 68 -12.85 -8.52 -20.03
N PHE A 69 -13.05 -8.83 -18.74
CA PHE A 69 -12.51 -8.02 -17.66
C PHE A 69 -10.99 -7.97 -17.68
N LEU A 70 -10.33 -9.11 -17.92
CA LEU A 70 -8.86 -9.17 -17.97
C LEU A 70 -8.33 -8.36 -19.16
N ASP A 71 -8.92 -8.50 -20.35
CA ASP A 71 -8.54 -7.72 -21.53
C ASP A 71 -8.73 -6.22 -21.30
N ASP A 72 -9.88 -5.80 -20.75
CA ASP A 72 -10.16 -4.39 -20.42
C ASP A 72 -9.16 -3.85 -19.39
N MET A 73 -8.72 -4.66 -18.41
CA MET A 73 -7.73 -4.27 -17.41
C MET A 73 -6.34 -4.11 -18.03
N ASP A 74 -5.92 -5.03 -18.90
CA ASP A 74 -4.64 -4.93 -19.60
C ASP A 74 -4.58 -3.67 -20.48
N ASP A 75 -5.65 -3.38 -21.20
CA ASP A 75 -5.78 -2.17 -22.02
C ASP A 75 -5.73 -0.90 -21.14
N LEU A 76 -6.43 -0.90 -20.00
CA LEU A 76 -6.41 0.23 -19.06
C LEU A 76 -5.00 0.47 -18.49
N LEU A 77 -4.33 -0.56 -18.02
CA LEU A 77 -2.98 -0.46 -17.44
C LEU A 77 -1.96 0.02 -18.48
N LYS A 78 -2.08 -0.48 -19.72
CA LYS A 78 -1.26 -0.03 -20.84
C LYS A 78 -1.46 1.47 -21.12
N VAL A 79 -2.71 1.92 -21.20
CA VAL A 79 -3.00 3.36 -21.41
C VAL A 79 -2.40 4.20 -20.29
N ILE A 80 -2.45 3.76 -19.04
CA ILE A 80 -1.88 4.50 -17.89
C ILE A 80 -0.36 4.65 -18.04
N VAL A 81 0.37 3.59 -18.38
CA VAL A 81 1.84 3.68 -18.50
C VAL A 81 2.31 4.42 -19.74
N ASP A 82 1.48 4.46 -20.79
CA ASP A 82 1.77 5.18 -22.03
C ASP A 82 1.51 6.70 -21.92
N VAL A 83 0.90 7.19 -20.83
CA VAL A 83 0.69 8.62 -20.58
C VAL A 83 2.05 9.30 -20.39
N PRO A 84 2.32 10.43 -21.06
CA PRO A 84 3.54 11.20 -20.83
C PRO A 84 3.68 11.58 -19.33
N PRO A 85 4.83 11.31 -18.69
CA PRO A 85 5.01 11.63 -17.29
C PRO A 85 5.05 13.14 -17.05
N ALA A 86 4.73 13.56 -15.83
CA ALA A 86 4.90 14.94 -15.41
C ALA A 86 6.38 15.34 -15.44
N ARG A 87 6.63 16.65 -15.56
CA ARG A 87 8.01 17.19 -15.60
C ARG A 87 8.81 16.76 -14.36
N GLY A 88 9.97 16.14 -14.59
CA GLY A 88 10.86 15.66 -13.54
C GLY A 88 10.62 14.20 -13.13
N PHE A 89 9.75 13.50 -13.85
CA PHE A 89 9.52 12.07 -13.68
C PHE A 89 9.83 11.32 -14.98
N ASP A 90 10.34 10.10 -14.85
CA ASP A 90 10.74 9.30 -16.00
C ASP A 90 9.59 8.51 -16.61
N ARG A 91 8.62 8.10 -15.79
CA ARG A 91 7.48 7.29 -16.21
C ARG A 91 6.27 7.46 -15.29
N VAL A 92 5.10 7.07 -15.77
CA VAL A 92 3.88 6.93 -14.98
C VAL A 92 3.84 5.53 -14.36
N LEU A 93 3.42 5.44 -13.11
CA LEU A 93 3.32 4.20 -12.35
C LEU A 93 1.87 4.00 -11.86
N TYR A 94 1.47 2.75 -11.75
CA TYR A 94 0.29 2.35 -10.99
C TYR A 94 0.69 1.43 -9.83
N ALA A 95 -0.19 1.29 -8.85
CA ALA A 95 0.07 0.44 -7.68
C ALA A 95 0.28 -1.02 -8.09
N GLY A 96 1.35 -1.64 -7.63
CA GLY A 96 1.73 -3.02 -7.95
C GLY A 96 2.76 -3.15 -9.08
N LEU A 97 2.95 -2.14 -9.94
CA LEU A 97 3.90 -2.26 -11.06
C LEU A 97 5.35 -2.39 -10.59
N MET A 98 5.75 -1.56 -9.62
CA MET A 98 7.12 -1.62 -9.08
C MET A 98 7.37 -2.92 -8.32
N GLU A 99 6.37 -3.37 -7.59
CA GLU A 99 6.43 -4.63 -6.83
C GLU A 99 6.59 -5.83 -7.76
N ASP A 100 5.87 -5.87 -8.88
CA ASP A 100 5.99 -6.92 -9.91
C ASP A 100 7.39 -6.91 -10.57
N GLU A 101 7.90 -5.72 -10.93
CA GLU A 101 9.24 -5.56 -11.49
C GLU A 101 10.32 -6.00 -10.47
N ASP A 102 10.17 -5.59 -9.22
CA ASP A 102 11.08 -5.97 -8.13
C ASP A 102 11.03 -7.47 -7.84
N GLU A 103 9.85 -8.09 -7.86
CA GLU A 103 9.71 -9.53 -7.67
C GLU A 103 10.47 -10.29 -8.74
N LYS A 104 10.26 -9.97 -10.02
CA LYS A 104 10.97 -10.59 -11.14
C LYS A 104 12.48 -10.47 -10.99
N LYS A 105 12.97 -9.28 -10.66
CA LYS A 105 14.39 -9.03 -10.43
C LYS A 105 14.93 -9.85 -9.26
N ARG A 106 14.22 -9.90 -8.14
CA ARG A 106 14.65 -10.61 -6.92
C ARG A 106 14.60 -12.12 -7.05
N LEU A 107 13.73 -12.65 -7.90
CA LEU A 107 13.74 -14.07 -8.25
C LEU A 107 15.01 -14.48 -9.01
N GLU A 108 15.61 -13.56 -9.77
CA GLU A 108 16.84 -13.81 -10.51
C GLU A 108 18.11 -13.48 -9.68
N GLU A 109 18.10 -12.35 -8.97
CA GLU A 109 19.29 -11.80 -8.29
C GLU A 109 19.35 -12.11 -6.78
N GLY A 110 18.24 -12.58 -6.20
CA GLY A 110 18.08 -12.73 -4.75
C GLY A 110 17.58 -11.44 -4.09
N ILE A 111 17.14 -11.58 -2.83
CA ILE A 111 16.59 -10.47 -2.02
C ILE A 111 17.75 -9.77 -1.31
N PRO A 112 18.00 -8.47 -1.57
CA PRO A 112 19.08 -7.73 -0.91
C PRO A 112 18.69 -7.37 0.53
N TYR A 113 19.23 -8.08 1.49
CA TYR A 113 19.12 -7.75 2.90
C TYR A 113 20.29 -6.88 3.37
N HIS A 114 20.02 -5.95 4.29
CA HIS A 114 21.08 -5.23 4.98
C HIS A 114 21.90 -6.21 5.82
N ARG A 115 23.22 -6.04 5.87
CA ARG A 115 24.14 -6.96 6.54
C ARG A 115 23.78 -7.20 8.01
N GLU A 116 23.40 -6.15 8.74
CA GLU A 116 22.98 -6.25 10.14
C GLU A 116 21.77 -7.17 10.35
N VAL A 117 20.86 -7.22 9.37
CA VAL A 117 19.69 -8.12 9.41
C VAL A 117 20.14 -9.58 9.27
N ILE A 118 21.09 -9.85 8.38
CA ILE A 118 21.66 -11.18 8.20
C ILE A 118 22.37 -11.64 9.49
N GLU A 119 23.24 -10.79 10.03
CA GLU A 119 23.99 -11.07 11.28
C GLU A 119 23.03 -11.30 12.46
N TRP A 120 21.92 -10.56 12.52
CA TRP A 120 20.88 -10.78 13.52
C TRP A 120 20.19 -12.15 13.35
N PHE A 121 19.83 -12.55 12.15
CA PHE A 121 19.23 -13.86 11.90
C PHE A 121 20.20 -14.98 12.22
N GLU A 122 21.45 -14.88 11.84
CA GLU A 122 22.49 -15.88 12.15
C GLU A 122 22.64 -16.08 13.68
N SER A 123 22.69 -14.98 14.42
CA SER A 123 22.76 -15.00 15.89
C SER A 123 21.51 -15.66 16.49
N TYR A 124 20.33 -15.23 16.06
CA TYR A 124 19.07 -15.77 16.55
C TYR A 124 18.91 -17.26 16.25
N CYS A 125 19.23 -17.70 15.04
CA CYS A 125 19.19 -19.10 14.66
C CYS A 125 20.14 -19.94 15.51
N SER A 126 21.34 -19.42 15.78
CA SER A 126 22.33 -20.06 16.65
C SER A 126 21.82 -20.21 18.10
N GLU A 127 21.23 -19.18 18.66
CA GLU A 127 20.63 -19.18 20.01
C GLU A 127 19.44 -20.15 20.10
N ALA A 128 18.61 -20.19 19.05
CA ALA A 128 17.43 -21.07 18.98
C ALA A 128 17.76 -22.52 18.62
N GLY A 129 19.01 -22.80 18.23
CA GLY A 129 19.42 -24.14 17.79
C GLY A 129 18.79 -24.61 16.49
N ILE A 130 18.43 -23.66 15.58
CA ILE A 130 17.86 -23.93 14.27
C ILE A 130 18.87 -23.64 13.16
N ALA A 131 18.78 -24.37 12.04
CA ALA A 131 19.63 -24.10 10.88
C ALA A 131 19.30 -22.75 10.28
N CYS A 132 20.31 -21.94 9.99
CA CYS A 132 20.18 -20.69 9.26
C CYS A 132 20.63 -20.91 7.80
N ASP A 133 19.68 -20.90 6.87
CA ASP A 133 19.97 -21.03 5.43
C ASP A 133 19.49 -19.76 4.71
N LEU A 134 20.29 -18.71 4.83
CA LEU A 134 20.08 -17.41 4.19
C LEU A 134 20.98 -17.28 2.95
N ARG A 135 20.79 -18.16 1.95
CA ARG A 135 21.55 -18.17 0.70
C ARG A 135 20.74 -17.66 -0.48
#